data_de75bee96eb490e95458c8b8dedf21c0
#
_entry.id   de75bee96eb490e95458c8b8dedf21c0
#
_cell.length_a   1.000
_cell.length_b   1.000
_cell.length_c   1.000
_cell.angle_alpha   90.00
_cell.angle_beta   90.00
_cell.angle_gamma   90.00
#
_symmetry.space_group_name_H-M   'P 1'
#
loop_
_entity.id
_entity.type
_entity.pdbx_description
1 polymer ?
#
loop_
_entity_poly.entity_id
_entity_poly.type
_entity_poly.pdbx_seq_one_letter_code
_entity_poly.pdbx_strand_id
1 'polypeptide(L)'
;MMRRPAAMLALCAALVASTQALAAELPQRWVSAGGALSEWISQLGGEPRLVGVDTTSQHPESLKALPSIGYQRQLSAEGILSLRPDVLVGTEEMGPPPVLAQIRSAGVRVELFSSQADLAAVDTNLKHLGKLLGAEQKAAQLASGYQQQVEALQVQVKQAQASHKAPGVLLLVGHAGAKPLIAGQGTAGDWLLRQAGARNLAAHQGYKNFSNEALAALDPDVLVFSDRALAGDQALQALLKENPALAASRAVRDKRLVALDPTLLVGGLGPRLPAALQDLAATFYPASIAR
;
A
#
# COMPACT_ATOMS: atom_id res chain seq x y z
N MET A 1 32.44 6.04 -76.94
CA MET A 1 33.03 5.39 -75.74
C MET A 1 32.36 5.90 -74.53
N MET A 2 31.40 5.09 -74.01
CA MET A 2 30.58 5.44 -72.85
C MET A 2 31.22 4.80 -71.59
N ARG A 3 31.57 5.61 -70.60
CA ARG A 3 31.98 5.13 -69.27
C ARG A 3 30.84 5.31 -68.27
N ARG A 4 30.46 4.22 -67.64
CA ARG A 4 29.36 4.02 -66.68
C ARG A 4 29.59 4.71 -65.32
N PRO A 5 28.59 5.32 -64.71
CA PRO A 5 28.62 5.68 -63.29
C PRO A 5 28.01 4.54 -62.46
N ALA A 6 28.82 3.66 -61.91
CA ALA A 6 28.38 2.55 -61.06
C ALA A 6 28.90 2.62 -59.60
N ALA A 7 29.20 3.85 -59.13
CA ALA A 7 29.88 4.01 -57.83
C ALA A 7 29.07 4.80 -56.77
N MET A 8 27.79 5.14 -57.01
CA MET A 8 27.04 6.01 -56.11
C MET A 8 25.88 5.31 -55.33
N LEU A 9 25.61 4.02 -55.56
CA LEU A 9 24.54 3.29 -54.89
C LEU A 9 24.98 2.48 -53.65
N ALA A 10 26.27 2.37 -53.34
CA ALA A 10 26.77 1.56 -52.23
C ALA A 10 26.89 2.31 -50.88
N LEU A 11 26.75 3.64 -50.87
CA LEU A 11 26.97 4.45 -49.65
C LEU A 11 25.70 4.75 -48.85
N CYS A 12 24.48 4.53 -49.40
CA CYS A 12 23.21 4.76 -48.67
C CYS A 12 22.71 3.55 -47.89
N ALA A 13 23.27 2.36 -48.10
CA ALA A 13 22.83 1.15 -47.40
C ALA A 13 23.48 0.93 -46.00
N ALA A 14 24.56 1.67 -45.70
CA ALA A 14 25.34 1.49 -44.45
C ALA A 14 24.90 2.39 -43.30
N LEU A 15 23.96 3.35 -43.49
CA LEU A 15 23.52 4.30 -42.45
C LEU A 15 22.22 3.94 -41.75
N VAL A 16 21.58 2.83 -42.11
CA VAL A 16 20.28 2.40 -41.47
C VAL A 16 20.49 1.40 -40.35
N ALA A 17 21.71 0.93 -40.10
CA ALA A 17 22.01 -0.16 -39.15
C ALA A 17 22.47 0.30 -37.74
N SER A 18 22.35 1.58 -37.37
CA SER A 18 23.00 2.06 -36.13
C SER A 18 22.07 2.81 -35.16
N THR A 19 20.76 2.63 -35.23
CA THR A 19 19.86 3.18 -34.20
C THR A 19 18.97 2.09 -33.57
N GLN A 20 19.57 0.95 -33.24
CA GLN A 20 19.05 0.20 -32.10
C GLN A 20 19.58 0.91 -30.86
N ALA A 21 18.91 1.99 -30.43
CA ALA A 21 19.00 2.44 -29.06
C ALA A 21 18.84 1.18 -28.20
N LEU A 22 19.84 0.86 -27.37
CA LEU A 22 19.67 -0.15 -26.31
C LEU A 22 18.50 0.34 -25.46
N ALA A 23 17.30 -0.04 -25.82
CA ALA A 23 16.18 0.01 -24.88
C ALA A 23 16.62 -0.87 -23.71
N ALA A 24 16.90 -0.25 -22.57
CA ALA A 24 17.28 -1.00 -21.39
C ALA A 24 16.24 -2.11 -21.19
N GLU A 25 16.73 -3.35 -21.22
CA GLU A 25 15.83 -4.51 -21.11
C GLU A 25 15.06 -4.42 -19.80
N LEU A 26 13.74 -4.49 -19.88
CA LEU A 26 12.87 -4.39 -18.70
C LEU A 26 13.18 -5.56 -17.76
N PRO A 27 13.26 -5.33 -16.44
CA PRO A 27 13.48 -6.40 -15.48
C PRO A 27 12.43 -7.51 -15.63
N GLN A 28 12.86 -8.77 -15.61
CA GLN A 28 11.96 -9.93 -15.77
C GLN A 28 11.73 -10.68 -14.47
N ARG A 29 12.64 -10.56 -13.50
CA ARG A 29 12.58 -11.28 -12.22
C ARG A 29 12.51 -10.27 -11.08
N TRP A 30 11.33 -10.15 -10.52
CA TRP A 30 11.02 -9.14 -9.52
C TRP A 30 10.87 -9.75 -8.14
N VAL A 31 11.44 -9.13 -7.15
CA VAL A 31 11.12 -9.35 -5.74
C VAL A 31 10.43 -8.10 -5.21
N SER A 32 9.27 -8.27 -4.59
CA SER A 32 8.47 -7.17 -4.04
C SER A 32 8.41 -7.22 -2.52
N ALA A 33 8.78 -6.12 -1.87
CA ALA A 33 8.74 -5.92 -0.43
C ALA A 33 7.72 -4.84 -0.06
N GLY A 34 6.49 -5.25 0.21
CA GLY A 34 5.37 -4.40 0.58
C GLY A 34 4.07 -4.77 -0.14
N GLY A 35 3.03 -5.11 0.63
CA GLY A 35 1.76 -5.62 0.11
C GLY A 35 1.12 -4.69 -0.91
N ALA A 36 1.05 -3.38 -0.63
CA ALA A 36 0.48 -2.40 -1.56
C ALA A 36 1.21 -2.37 -2.92
N LEU A 37 2.55 -2.45 -2.94
CA LEU A 37 3.32 -2.50 -4.18
C LEU A 37 3.08 -3.80 -4.94
N SER A 38 3.05 -4.94 -4.26
CA SER A 38 2.77 -6.24 -4.87
C SER A 38 1.39 -6.27 -5.54
N GLU A 39 0.39 -5.68 -4.90
CA GLU A 39 -0.96 -5.52 -5.46
C GLU A 39 -0.95 -4.62 -6.71
N TRP A 40 -0.24 -3.49 -6.69
CA TRP A 40 -0.09 -2.62 -7.85
C TRP A 40 0.63 -3.29 -9.01
N ILE A 41 1.70 -4.06 -8.72
CA ILE A 41 2.41 -4.86 -9.73
C ILE A 41 1.46 -5.86 -10.38
N SER A 42 0.64 -6.57 -9.60
CA SER A 42 -0.36 -7.52 -10.12
C SER A 42 -1.39 -6.80 -10.99
N GLN A 43 -1.93 -5.66 -10.55
CA GLN A 43 -2.89 -4.89 -11.33
C GLN A 43 -2.30 -4.34 -12.65
N LEU A 44 -1.01 -4.00 -12.66
CA LEU A 44 -0.31 -3.58 -13.88
C LEU A 44 -0.01 -4.76 -14.83
N GLY A 45 -0.22 -6.01 -14.40
CA GLY A 45 0.05 -7.21 -15.18
C GLY A 45 1.47 -7.74 -15.00
N GLY A 46 2.18 -7.27 -13.98
CA GLY A 46 3.55 -7.67 -13.65
C GLY A 46 3.66 -8.94 -12.79
N GLU A 47 2.54 -9.51 -12.34
CA GLU A 47 2.52 -10.68 -11.46
C GLU A 47 3.35 -11.86 -11.99
N PRO A 48 3.34 -12.22 -13.29
CA PRO A 48 4.16 -13.31 -13.82
C PRO A 48 5.67 -13.09 -13.68
N ARG A 49 6.13 -11.85 -13.43
CA ARG A 49 7.53 -11.52 -13.19
C ARG A 49 7.93 -11.64 -11.73
N LEU A 50 6.98 -11.74 -10.79
CA LEU A 50 7.26 -11.89 -9.36
C LEU A 50 7.85 -13.27 -9.06
N VAL A 51 9.05 -13.29 -8.49
CA VAL A 51 9.74 -14.52 -8.05
C VAL A 51 9.81 -14.65 -6.53
N GLY A 52 9.39 -13.63 -5.79
CA GLY A 52 9.28 -13.62 -4.34
C GLY A 52 8.61 -12.36 -3.83
N VAL A 53 7.93 -12.49 -2.70
CA VAL A 53 7.19 -11.40 -2.05
C VAL A 53 7.39 -11.42 -0.53
N ASP A 54 7.16 -10.29 0.13
CA ASP A 54 7.22 -10.22 1.58
C ASP A 54 5.95 -10.74 2.26
N THR A 55 6.00 -10.92 3.58
CA THR A 55 4.88 -11.48 4.37
C THR A 55 3.63 -10.60 4.38
N THR A 56 3.69 -9.35 3.93
CA THR A 56 2.54 -8.45 3.84
C THR A 56 1.81 -8.53 2.50
N SER A 57 2.38 -9.20 1.52
CA SER A 57 1.83 -9.40 0.17
C SER A 57 0.81 -10.55 0.16
N GLN A 58 -0.36 -10.30 0.75
CA GLN A 58 -1.43 -11.28 0.93
C GLN A 58 -2.51 -11.22 -0.16
N HIS A 59 -2.47 -10.20 -1.01
CA HIS A 59 -3.43 -9.95 -2.08
C HIS A 59 -2.71 -9.60 -3.40
N PRO A 60 -3.25 -10.11 -4.53
CA PRO A 60 -4.27 -11.16 -4.66
C PRO A 60 -3.80 -12.48 -4.03
N GLU A 61 -4.74 -13.41 -3.81
CA GLU A 61 -4.47 -14.72 -3.16
C GLU A 61 -3.33 -15.50 -3.83
N SER A 62 -3.17 -15.36 -5.15
CA SER A 62 -2.10 -15.98 -5.95
C SER A 62 -0.69 -15.66 -5.44
N LEU A 63 -0.47 -14.49 -4.83
CA LEU A 63 0.84 -14.10 -4.31
C LEU A 63 1.30 -14.96 -3.13
N LYS A 64 0.39 -15.59 -2.40
CA LYS A 64 0.72 -16.49 -1.29
C LYS A 64 1.43 -17.77 -1.72
N ALA A 65 1.35 -18.12 -3.00
CA ALA A 65 2.06 -19.25 -3.56
C ALA A 65 3.54 -18.95 -3.89
N LEU A 66 3.94 -17.66 -3.89
CA LEU A 66 5.30 -17.26 -4.17
C LEU A 66 6.22 -17.45 -2.95
N PRO A 67 7.52 -17.66 -3.17
CA PRO A 67 8.52 -17.67 -2.11
C PRO A 67 8.46 -16.42 -1.24
N SER A 68 8.43 -16.60 0.09
CA SER A 68 8.46 -15.49 1.04
C SER A 68 9.89 -15.03 1.30
N ILE A 69 10.13 -13.71 1.25
CA ILE A 69 11.39 -13.08 1.62
C ILE A 69 11.42 -12.56 3.07
N GLY A 70 10.43 -12.92 3.87
CA GLY A 70 10.27 -12.42 5.25
C GLY A 70 9.54 -11.07 5.30
N TYR A 71 9.68 -10.34 6.41
CA TYR A 71 9.03 -9.05 6.60
C TYR A 71 9.84 -7.91 5.98
N GLN A 72 9.20 -7.00 5.28
CA GLN A 72 9.87 -5.93 4.51
C GLN A 72 10.90 -5.10 5.31
N ARG A 73 10.72 -4.94 6.62
CA ARG A 73 11.68 -4.20 7.50
C ARG A 73 12.78 -5.08 8.09
N GLN A 74 12.75 -6.40 7.84
CA GLN A 74 13.70 -7.40 8.37
C GLN A 74 14.12 -8.37 7.26
N LEU A 75 14.54 -7.83 6.13
CA LEU A 75 14.95 -8.61 4.96
C LEU A 75 16.28 -9.33 5.19
N SER A 76 16.49 -10.42 4.44
CA SER A 76 17.77 -11.14 4.34
C SER A 76 18.30 -11.04 2.91
N ALA A 77 19.56 -10.62 2.78
CA ALA A 77 20.21 -10.56 1.45
C ALA A 77 20.31 -11.96 0.83
N GLU A 78 20.67 -12.97 1.61
CA GLU A 78 20.79 -14.36 1.15
C GLU A 78 19.44 -14.86 0.60
N GLY A 79 18.35 -14.69 1.36
CA GLY A 79 17.02 -15.12 0.92
C GLY A 79 16.59 -14.46 -0.39
N ILE A 80 16.86 -13.16 -0.55
CA ILE A 80 16.52 -12.43 -1.77
C ILE A 80 17.40 -12.86 -2.94
N LEU A 81 18.72 -12.91 -2.76
CA LEU A 81 19.67 -13.24 -3.82
C LEU A 81 19.54 -14.70 -4.31
N SER A 82 19.07 -15.62 -3.45
CA SER A 82 18.79 -17.01 -3.85
C SER A 82 17.71 -17.09 -4.93
N LEU A 83 16.79 -16.13 -4.99
CA LEU A 83 15.77 -16.02 -6.01
C LEU A 83 16.28 -15.45 -7.35
N ARG A 84 17.53 -15.01 -7.39
CA ARG A 84 18.18 -14.39 -8.57
C ARG A 84 17.31 -13.31 -9.23
N PRO A 85 16.90 -12.26 -8.49
CA PRO A 85 16.10 -11.19 -9.05
C PRO A 85 16.95 -10.22 -9.89
N ASP A 86 16.31 -9.58 -10.87
CA ASP A 86 16.87 -8.43 -11.58
C ASP A 86 16.62 -7.14 -10.78
N VAL A 87 15.48 -7.10 -10.08
CA VAL A 87 15.06 -5.93 -9.30
C VAL A 87 14.39 -6.34 -7.99
N LEU A 88 14.74 -5.61 -6.93
CA LEU A 88 14.02 -5.56 -5.67
C LEU A 88 13.25 -4.23 -5.60
N VAL A 89 11.95 -4.28 -5.43
CA VAL A 89 11.10 -3.10 -5.23
C VAL A 89 10.54 -3.07 -3.82
N GLY A 90 10.44 -1.89 -3.24
CA GLY A 90 9.89 -1.69 -1.89
C GLY A 90 9.73 -0.22 -1.59
N THR A 91 9.17 0.14 -0.45
CA THR A 91 9.13 1.52 0.00
C THR A 91 10.42 1.90 0.75
N GLU A 92 10.56 3.20 1.07
CA GLU A 92 11.66 3.70 1.91
C GLU A 92 11.69 3.07 3.32
N GLU A 93 10.63 2.39 3.71
CA GLU A 93 10.57 1.63 4.97
C GLU A 93 11.25 0.25 4.89
N MET A 94 11.58 -0.20 3.67
CA MET A 94 12.22 -1.48 3.41
C MET A 94 13.64 -1.50 4.00
N GLY A 95 14.02 -2.60 4.61
CA GLY A 95 15.35 -2.69 5.22
C GLY A 95 15.67 -4.01 5.90
N PRO A 96 16.77 -4.05 6.63
CA PRO A 96 17.61 -2.92 7.08
C PRO A 96 18.56 -2.39 5.98
N PRO A 97 19.03 -1.13 6.08
CA PRO A 97 19.87 -0.51 5.05
C PRO A 97 21.14 -1.30 4.65
N PRO A 98 21.88 -1.97 5.56
CA PRO A 98 23.03 -2.79 5.18
C PRO A 98 22.65 -3.94 4.22
N VAL A 99 21.48 -4.54 4.38
CA VAL A 99 20.99 -5.61 3.49
C VAL A 99 20.72 -5.06 2.10
N LEU A 100 20.12 -3.87 1.98
CA LEU A 100 19.90 -3.22 0.69
C LEU A 100 21.22 -2.89 -0.02
N ALA A 101 22.26 -2.49 0.74
CA ALA A 101 23.59 -2.26 0.21
C ALA A 101 24.22 -3.55 -0.34
N GLN A 102 24.10 -4.68 0.36
CA GLN A 102 24.57 -5.99 -0.12
C GLN A 102 23.87 -6.40 -1.42
N ILE A 103 22.55 -6.23 -1.49
CA ILE A 103 21.75 -6.57 -2.68
C ILE A 103 22.20 -5.74 -3.88
N ARG A 104 22.43 -4.41 -3.70
CA ARG A 104 22.97 -3.54 -4.74
C ARG A 104 24.37 -3.95 -5.19
N SER A 105 25.24 -4.30 -4.23
CA SER A 105 26.60 -4.76 -4.52
C SER A 105 26.65 -6.09 -5.27
N ALA A 106 25.61 -6.92 -5.15
CA ALA A 106 25.43 -8.14 -5.93
C ALA A 106 24.87 -7.88 -7.35
N GLY A 107 24.68 -6.61 -7.75
CA GLY A 107 24.19 -6.24 -9.08
C GLY A 107 22.67 -6.21 -9.23
N VAL A 108 21.93 -6.42 -8.17
CA VAL A 108 20.45 -6.32 -8.19
C VAL A 108 20.03 -4.86 -8.08
N ARG A 109 19.18 -4.42 -8.98
CA ARG A 109 18.57 -3.09 -8.95
C ARG A 109 17.64 -2.98 -7.74
N VAL A 110 17.72 -1.89 -6.96
CA VAL A 110 16.85 -1.65 -5.81
C VAL A 110 16.10 -0.35 -6.04
N GLU A 111 14.79 -0.46 -6.24
CA GLU A 111 13.88 0.65 -6.49
C GLU A 111 13.06 0.97 -5.24
N LEU A 112 13.05 2.23 -4.86
CA LEU A 112 12.33 2.72 -3.70
C LEU A 112 11.12 3.56 -4.13
N PHE A 113 10.00 3.28 -3.48
CA PHE A 113 8.72 3.93 -3.70
C PHE A 113 8.30 4.67 -2.43
N SER A 114 7.49 5.72 -2.58
CA SER A 114 6.99 6.45 -1.43
C SER A 114 5.93 5.64 -0.66
N SER A 115 6.08 5.60 0.68
CA SER A 115 5.07 5.08 1.60
C SER A 115 4.12 6.16 2.12
N GLN A 116 4.26 7.41 1.65
CA GLN A 116 3.40 8.51 2.10
C GLN A 116 1.93 8.24 1.78
N ALA A 117 1.08 8.56 2.77
CA ALA A 117 -0.36 8.40 2.63
C ALA A 117 -0.97 9.64 1.96
N ASP A 118 -0.73 9.81 0.67
CA ASP A 118 -1.34 10.85 -0.16
C ASP A 118 -1.53 10.40 -1.62
N LEU A 119 -2.43 11.06 -2.35
CA LEU A 119 -2.76 10.70 -3.73
C LEU A 119 -1.63 11.04 -4.72
N ALA A 120 -0.81 12.03 -4.43
CA ALA A 120 0.33 12.39 -5.28
C ALA A 120 1.41 11.31 -5.23
N ALA A 121 1.62 10.69 -4.06
CA ALA A 121 2.51 9.55 -3.92
C ALA A 121 2.00 8.34 -4.72
N VAL A 122 0.69 8.06 -4.72
CA VAL A 122 0.09 6.99 -5.53
C VAL A 122 0.35 7.23 -7.03
N ASP A 123 0.08 8.43 -7.52
CA ASP A 123 0.31 8.80 -8.93
C ASP A 123 1.78 8.66 -9.32
N THR A 124 2.68 9.15 -8.48
CA THR A 124 4.13 9.06 -8.72
C THR A 124 4.62 7.61 -8.72
N ASN A 125 4.17 6.81 -7.75
CA ASN A 125 4.51 5.40 -7.64
C ASN A 125 4.00 4.60 -8.85
N LEU A 126 2.75 4.82 -9.27
CA LEU A 126 2.19 4.15 -10.45
C LEU A 126 2.91 4.53 -11.73
N LYS A 127 3.25 5.80 -11.93
CA LYS A 127 4.08 6.23 -13.07
C LYS A 127 5.44 5.55 -13.09
N HIS A 128 6.07 5.41 -11.93
CA HIS A 128 7.37 4.73 -11.82
C HIS A 128 7.23 3.22 -12.11
N LEU A 129 6.25 2.54 -11.48
CA LEU A 129 5.96 1.12 -11.76
C LEU A 129 5.61 0.89 -13.24
N GLY A 130 4.80 1.77 -13.82
CA GLY A 130 4.43 1.71 -15.24
C GLY A 130 5.65 1.70 -16.15
N LYS A 131 6.62 2.59 -15.91
CA LYS A 131 7.90 2.63 -16.67
C LYS A 131 8.71 1.34 -16.49
N LEU A 132 8.82 0.84 -15.26
CA LEU A 132 9.59 -0.37 -14.97
C LEU A 132 8.97 -1.64 -15.58
N LEU A 133 7.65 -1.65 -15.76
CA LEU A 133 6.90 -2.78 -16.33
C LEU A 133 6.65 -2.64 -17.83
N GLY A 134 6.85 -1.45 -18.43
CA GLY A 134 6.42 -1.13 -19.78
C GLY A 134 4.89 -1.05 -19.90
N ALA A 135 4.23 -0.54 -18.86
CA ALA A 135 2.76 -0.49 -18.72
C ALA A 135 2.26 0.93 -18.39
N GLU A 136 2.90 1.96 -18.96
CA GLU A 136 2.67 3.37 -18.61
C GLU A 136 1.22 3.81 -18.83
N GLN A 137 0.60 3.38 -19.92
CA GLN A 137 -0.80 3.72 -20.22
C GLN A 137 -1.74 3.13 -19.15
N LYS A 138 -1.53 1.87 -18.78
CA LYS A 138 -2.33 1.19 -17.74
C LYS A 138 -2.11 1.84 -16.38
N ALA A 139 -0.88 2.23 -16.06
CA ALA A 139 -0.55 2.94 -14.83
C ALA A 139 -1.27 4.28 -14.73
N ALA A 140 -1.31 5.06 -15.82
CA ALA A 140 -2.05 6.32 -15.88
C ALA A 140 -3.56 6.13 -15.70
N GLN A 141 -4.15 5.08 -16.30
CA GLN A 141 -5.55 4.74 -16.12
C GLN A 141 -5.89 4.36 -14.68
N LEU A 142 -5.04 3.52 -14.04
CA LEU A 142 -5.21 3.13 -12.64
C LEU A 142 -5.09 4.34 -11.70
N ALA A 143 -4.11 5.22 -11.91
CA ALA A 143 -3.94 6.43 -11.11
C ALA A 143 -5.15 7.36 -11.21
N SER A 144 -5.65 7.62 -12.43
CA SER A 144 -6.83 8.46 -12.65
C SER A 144 -8.09 7.84 -12.02
N GLY A 145 -8.32 6.54 -12.21
CA GLY A 145 -9.46 5.84 -11.63
C GLY A 145 -9.43 5.83 -10.10
N TYR A 146 -8.25 5.63 -9.51
CA TYR A 146 -8.06 5.68 -8.06
C TYR A 146 -8.41 7.06 -7.49
N GLN A 147 -7.89 8.12 -8.10
CA GLN A 147 -8.17 9.49 -7.70
C GLN A 147 -9.67 9.80 -7.80
N GLN A 148 -10.32 9.45 -8.91
CA GLN A 148 -11.76 9.65 -9.12
C GLN A 148 -12.61 8.94 -8.07
N GLN A 149 -12.26 7.71 -7.68
CA GLN A 149 -12.99 6.98 -6.64
C GLN A 149 -12.88 7.68 -5.28
N VAL A 150 -11.68 8.13 -4.90
CA VAL A 150 -11.49 8.85 -3.63
C VAL A 150 -12.22 10.20 -3.65
N GLU A 151 -12.15 10.96 -4.74
CA GLU A 151 -12.84 12.25 -4.89
C GLU A 151 -14.36 12.08 -4.84
N ALA A 152 -14.91 11.06 -5.51
CA ALA A 152 -16.34 10.76 -5.47
C ALA A 152 -16.81 10.45 -4.04
N LEU A 153 -16.02 9.68 -3.29
CA LEU A 153 -16.32 9.40 -1.89
C LEU A 153 -16.27 10.69 -1.04
N GLN A 154 -15.29 11.56 -1.26
CA GLN A 154 -15.20 12.83 -0.53
C GLN A 154 -16.42 13.73 -0.74
N VAL A 155 -17.02 13.71 -1.93
CA VAL A 155 -18.30 14.42 -2.19
C VAL A 155 -19.42 13.84 -1.35
N GLN A 156 -19.56 12.51 -1.29
CA GLN A 156 -20.57 11.84 -0.47
C GLN A 156 -20.37 12.14 1.03
N VAL A 157 -19.12 12.08 1.50
CA VAL A 157 -18.78 12.41 2.89
C VAL A 157 -19.15 13.84 3.24
N LYS A 158 -18.83 14.82 2.39
CA LYS A 158 -19.23 16.22 2.61
C LYS A 158 -20.73 16.41 2.66
N GLN A 159 -21.48 15.70 1.81
CA GLN A 159 -22.96 15.73 1.84
C GLN A 159 -23.50 15.14 3.15
N ALA A 160 -22.96 14.00 3.60
CA ALA A 160 -23.35 13.39 4.87
C ALA A 160 -23.03 14.30 6.07
N GLN A 161 -21.90 14.99 6.05
CA GLN A 161 -21.46 15.94 7.10
C GLN A 161 -22.31 17.21 7.16
N ALA A 162 -23.07 17.54 6.12
CA ALA A 162 -24.00 18.67 6.16
C ALA A 162 -25.14 18.46 7.17
N SER A 163 -25.52 17.20 7.43
CA SER A 163 -26.60 16.83 8.35
C SER A 163 -26.15 16.00 9.56
N HIS A 164 -24.93 15.46 9.55
CA HIS A 164 -24.41 14.58 10.58
C HIS A 164 -23.03 15.05 11.05
N LYS A 165 -22.83 15.06 12.36
CA LYS A 165 -21.51 15.35 12.94
C LYS A 165 -20.54 14.23 12.61
N ALA A 166 -19.29 14.59 12.26
CA ALA A 166 -18.21 13.62 12.06
C ALA A 166 -17.97 12.79 13.33
N PRO A 167 -18.04 11.45 13.25
CA PRO A 167 -17.83 10.59 14.42
C PRO A 167 -16.40 10.69 14.92
N GLY A 168 -16.22 10.61 16.23
CA GLY A 168 -14.90 10.45 16.85
C GLY A 168 -14.48 8.99 16.76
N VAL A 169 -13.34 8.72 16.12
CA VAL A 169 -12.87 7.37 15.84
C VAL A 169 -11.47 7.14 16.39
N LEU A 170 -11.23 5.95 16.90
CA LEU A 170 -9.91 5.41 17.18
C LEU A 170 -9.61 4.24 16.23
N LEU A 171 -8.39 4.20 15.70
CA LEU A 171 -7.88 3.05 14.96
C LEU A 171 -6.74 2.41 15.77
N LEU A 172 -6.96 1.16 16.14
CA LEU A 172 -5.99 0.34 16.88
C LEU A 172 -5.36 -0.68 15.94
N VAL A 173 -4.04 -0.76 15.97
CA VAL A 173 -3.26 -1.74 15.21
C VAL A 173 -2.64 -2.72 16.18
N GLY A 174 -3.17 -3.95 16.19
CA GLY A 174 -2.64 -5.06 16.97
C GLY A 174 -1.46 -5.73 16.26
N HIS A 175 -0.57 -6.33 17.04
CA HIS A 175 0.43 -7.24 16.54
C HIS A 175 0.76 -8.24 17.65
N ALA A 176 0.74 -9.50 17.29
CA ALA A 176 0.84 -10.69 18.10
C ALA A 176 1.48 -10.49 19.51
N GLY A 177 0.65 -10.50 20.56
CA GLY A 177 1.11 -10.48 21.95
C GLY A 177 1.63 -9.15 22.50
N ALA A 178 1.55 -8.06 21.73
CA ALA A 178 1.91 -6.73 22.19
C ALA A 178 0.67 -5.84 22.38
N LYS A 179 0.78 -4.83 23.27
CA LYS A 179 -0.29 -3.81 23.39
C LYS A 179 -0.53 -3.14 22.05
N PRO A 180 -1.80 -2.95 21.62
CA PRO A 180 -2.10 -2.33 20.36
C PRO A 180 -1.57 -0.89 20.29
N LEU A 181 -1.11 -0.53 19.10
CA LEU A 181 -0.71 0.83 18.78
C LEU A 181 -1.92 1.62 18.28
N ILE A 182 -2.02 2.88 18.65
CA ILE A 182 -3.06 3.77 18.14
C ILE A 182 -2.48 4.60 17.00
N ALA A 183 -3.21 4.62 15.89
CA ALA A 183 -2.87 5.42 14.72
C ALA A 183 -3.14 6.91 14.97
N GLY A 184 -2.09 7.69 15.23
CA GLY A 184 -2.13 9.13 15.38
C GLY A 184 -1.89 9.87 14.06
N GLN A 185 -1.76 11.17 14.14
CA GLN A 185 -1.58 12.08 13.01
C GLN A 185 -0.39 11.66 12.13
N GLY A 186 -0.53 11.84 10.81
CA GLY A 186 0.49 11.54 9.82
C GLY A 186 0.69 10.04 9.51
N THR A 187 -0.13 9.15 10.08
CA THR A 187 -0.12 7.72 9.72
C THR A 187 -1.09 7.41 8.57
N ALA A 188 -0.89 6.28 7.89
CA ALA A 188 -1.84 5.77 6.90
C ALA A 188 -3.25 5.57 7.52
N GLY A 189 -3.30 5.12 8.79
CA GLY A 189 -4.56 5.00 9.53
C GLY A 189 -5.27 6.34 9.74
N ASP A 190 -4.54 7.38 10.12
CA ASP A 190 -5.11 8.74 10.26
C ASP A 190 -5.64 9.28 8.93
N TRP A 191 -4.86 9.10 7.85
CA TRP A 191 -5.29 9.48 6.51
C TRP A 191 -6.60 8.77 6.13
N LEU A 192 -6.66 7.46 6.34
CA LEU A 192 -7.83 6.63 6.03
C LEU A 192 -9.07 7.07 6.81
N LEU A 193 -8.95 7.30 8.12
CA LEU A 193 -10.06 7.79 8.94
C LEU A 193 -10.58 9.14 8.45
N ARG A 194 -9.68 10.08 8.13
CA ARG A 194 -10.06 11.42 7.66
C ARG A 194 -10.71 11.39 6.28
N GLN A 195 -10.19 10.57 5.35
CA GLN A 195 -10.81 10.43 4.02
C GLN A 195 -12.21 9.82 4.09
N ALA A 196 -12.44 8.89 5.02
CA ALA A 196 -13.76 8.33 5.27
C ALA A 196 -14.69 9.27 6.08
N GLY A 197 -14.23 10.48 6.43
CA GLY A 197 -15.04 11.51 7.08
C GLY A 197 -15.08 11.43 8.61
N ALA A 198 -14.19 10.70 9.25
CA ALA A 198 -14.08 10.64 10.70
C ALA A 198 -13.16 11.71 11.27
N ARG A 199 -13.35 12.00 12.55
CA ARG A 199 -12.41 12.77 13.37
C ARG A 199 -11.54 11.75 14.14
N ASN A 200 -10.26 11.68 13.82
CA ASN A 200 -9.32 10.88 14.59
C ASN A 200 -9.15 11.48 16.00
N LEU A 201 -9.44 10.69 17.03
CA LEU A 201 -9.34 11.11 18.43
C LEU A 201 -7.88 11.09 18.95
N ALA A 202 -6.98 10.40 18.22
CA ALA A 202 -5.57 10.30 18.55
C ALA A 202 -4.80 11.57 18.08
N ALA A 203 -4.56 12.50 18.97
CA ALA A 203 -3.91 13.79 18.65
C ALA A 203 -2.37 13.73 18.54
N HIS A 204 -1.74 12.61 18.91
CA HIS A 204 -0.28 12.43 18.82
C HIS A 204 0.18 12.16 17.38
N GLN A 205 1.49 12.33 17.13
CA GLN A 205 2.12 11.96 15.86
C GLN A 205 2.54 10.48 15.87
N GLY A 206 2.33 9.81 14.74
CA GLY A 206 2.77 8.43 14.52
C GLY A 206 1.93 7.39 15.28
N TYR A 207 2.47 6.20 15.41
CA TYR A 207 1.84 5.10 16.17
C TYR A 207 2.35 5.07 17.59
N LYS A 208 1.46 5.07 18.59
CA LYS A 208 1.82 5.04 20.01
C LYS A 208 0.90 4.13 20.83
N ASN A 209 1.43 3.56 21.90
CA ASN A 209 0.62 2.89 22.94
C ASN A 209 -0.04 3.94 23.84
N PHE A 210 -1.25 3.63 24.31
CA PHE A 210 -1.94 4.41 25.33
C PHE A 210 -2.15 3.58 26.59
N SER A 211 -2.29 4.26 27.72
CA SER A 211 -2.77 3.60 28.93
C SER A 211 -4.27 3.34 28.83
N ASN A 212 -4.79 2.40 29.62
CA ASN A 212 -6.20 2.08 29.66
C ASN A 212 -7.05 3.30 30.08
N GLU A 213 -6.53 4.14 30.98
CA GLU A 213 -7.18 5.38 31.42
C GLU A 213 -7.29 6.40 30.29
N ALA A 214 -6.22 6.56 29.50
CA ALA A 214 -6.22 7.45 28.33
C ALA A 214 -7.20 6.96 27.25
N LEU A 215 -7.25 5.64 27.01
CA LEU A 215 -8.24 5.04 26.08
C LEU A 215 -9.68 5.26 26.53
N ALA A 216 -9.96 5.05 27.83
CA ALA A 216 -11.28 5.28 28.41
C ALA A 216 -11.73 6.75 28.25
N ALA A 217 -10.81 7.70 28.48
CA ALA A 217 -11.10 9.12 28.40
C ALA A 217 -11.43 9.63 26.97
N LEU A 218 -10.97 8.92 25.93
CA LEU A 218 -11.24 9.28 24.53
C LEU A 218 -12.65 8.91 24.09
N ASP A 219 -13.30 7.92 24.71
CA ASP A 219 -14.67 7.46 24.47
C ASP A 219 -15.12 7.54 23.00
N PRO A 220 -14.55 6.70 22.11
CA PRO A 220 -14.83 6.79 20.66
C PRO A 220 -16.29 6.45 20.31
N ASP A 221 -16.80 7.12 19.26
CA ASP A 221 -18.10 6.78 18.64
C ASP A 221 -18.01 5.50 17.79
N VAL A 222 -16.84 5.24 17.20
CA VAL A 222 -16.51 4.05 16.41
C VAL A 222 -15.10 3.59 16.77
N LEU A 223 -14.92 2.29 16.89
CA LEU A 223 -13.63 1.66 17.06
C LEU A 223 -13.29 0.88 15.80
N VAL A 224 -12.20 1.27 15.12
CA VAL A 224 -11.60 0.51 14.02
C VAL A 224 -10.41 -0.25 14.60
N PHE A 225 -10.32 -1.52 14.29
CA PHE A 225 -9.19 -2.33 14.75
C PHE A 225 -8.65 -3.19 13.61
N SER A 226 -7.34 -3.39 13.65
CA SER A 226 -6.59 -4.13 12.64
C SER A 226 -5.60 -5.04 13.35
N ASP A 227 -5.67 -6.34 13.12
CA ASP A 227 -4.74 -7.30 13.72
C ASP A 227 -4.29 -8.31 12.65
N ARG A 228 -2.99 -8.66 12.67
CA ARG A 228 -2.40 -9.62 11.72
C ARG A 228 -2.62 -11.09 12.09
N ALA A 229 -2.83 -11.35 13.37
CA ALA A 229 -2.94 -12.70 13.89
C ALA A 229 -4.40 -13.15 14.05
N LEU A 230 -5.31 -12.20 14.21
CA LEU A 230 -6.70 -12.44 14.54
C LEU A 230 -7.61 -11.66 13.59
N ALA A 231 -8.76 -12.24 13.24
CA ALA A 231 -9.76 -11.61 12.39
C ALA A 231 -11.15 -11.64 13.03
N GLY A 232 -12.00 -10.71 12.62
CA GLY A 232 -13.39 -10.65 13.05
C GLY A 232 -13.58 -10.59 14.56
N ASP A 233 -14.52 -11.38 15.08
CA ASP A 233 -14.89 -11.38 16.50
C ASP A 233 -13.76 -11.81 17.44
N GLN A 234 -12.86 -12.67 16.98
CA GLN A 234 -11.70 -13.10 17.78
C GLN A 234 -10.74 -11.94 18.04
N ALA A 235 -10.47 -11.10 17.04
CA ALA A 235 -9.64 -9.91 17.20
C ALA A 235 -10.27 -8.92 18.19
N LEU A 236 -11.58 -8.72 18.10
CA LEU A 236 -12.31 -7.87 19.02
C LEU A 236 -12.26 -8.39 20.46
N GLN A 237 -12.52 -9.69 20.66
CA GLN A 237 -12.47 -10.32 21.98
C GLN A 237 -11.08 -10.19 22.62
N ALA A 238 -10.02 -10.46 21.85
CA ALA A 238 -8.65 -10.29 22.31
C ALA A 238 -8.36 -8.83 22.67
N LEU A 239 -8.75 -7.89 21.81
CA LEU A 239 -8.59 -6.45 22.05
C LEU A 239 -9.24 -6.00 23.35
N LEU A 240 -10.51 -6.40 23.59
CA LEU A 240 -11.25 -6.02 24.79
C LEU A 240 -10.70 -6.69 26.05
N LYS A 241 -10.20 -7.92 25.95
CA LYS A 241 -9.53 -8.62 27.05
C LYS A 241 -8.26 -7.89 27.47
N GLU A 242 -7.46 -7.43 26.52
CA GLU A 242 -6.22 -6.70 26.79
C GLU A 242 -6.46 -5.24 27.19
N ASN A 243 -7.58 -4.65 26.77
CA ASN A 243 -7.95 -3.26 27.03
C ASN A 243 -9.37 -3.15 27.63
N PRO A 244 -9.59 -3.58 28.89
CA PRO A 244 -10.92 -3.60 29.51
C PRO A 244 -11.61 -2.22 29.54
N ALA A 245 -10.84 -1.15 29.59
CA ALA A 245 -11.34 0.22 29.56
C ALA A 245 -12.16 0.54 28.28
N LEU A 246 -11.84 -0.10 27.15
CA LEU A 246 -12.60 0.07 25.91
C LEU A 246 -14.00 -0.56 25.98
N ALA A 247 -14.22 -1.58 26.83
CA ALA A 247 -15.51 -2.23 26.94
C ALA A 247 -16.63 -1.27 27.41
N ALA A 248 -16.26 -0.20 28.12
CA ALA A 248 -17.20 0.84 28.55
C ALA A 248 -17.41 1.96 27.52
N SER A 249 -16.67 1.96 26.40
CA SER A 249 -16.79 3.01 25.37
C SER A 249 -18.13 2.96 24.62
N ARG A 250 -18.54 4.10 24.07
CA ARG A 250 -19.74 4.18 23.22
C ARG A 250 -19.65 3.23 22.02
N ALA A 251 -18.49 3.14 21.38
CA ALA A 251 -18.27 2.27 20.25
C ALA A 251 -18.62 0.80 20.55
N VAL A 252 -18.24 0.29 21.74
CA VAL A 252 -18.53 -1.09 22.14
C VAL A 252 -20.00 -1.27 22.54
N ARG A 253 -20.56 -0.34 23.34
CA ARG A 253 -21.99 -0.39 23.74
C ARG A 253 -22.92 -0.35 22.54
N ASP A 254 -22.63 0.50 21.55
CA ASP A 254 -23.45 0.72 20.37
C ASP A 254 -23.08 -0.24 19.22
N LYS A 255 -22.17 -1.20 19.46
CA LYS A 255 -21.68 -2.20 18.49
C LYS A 255 -21.10 -1.57 17.21
N ARG A 256 -20.50 -0.39 17.32
CA ARG A 256 -19.88 0.33 16.20
C ARG A 256 -18.39 -0.02 16.11
N LEU A 257 -18.14 -1.25 15.69
CA LEU A 257 -16.84 -1.88 15.65
C LEU A 257 -16.52 -2.32 14.21
N VAL A 258 -15.36 -1.98 13.72
CA VAL A 258 -14.93 -2.28 12.35
C VAL A 258 -13.60 -3.00 12.36
N ALA A 259 -13.56 -4.20 11.80
CA ALA A 259 -12.31 -4.89 11.52
C ALA A 259 -11.73 -4.37 10.19
N LEU A 260 -10.48 -3.97 10.20
CA LEU A 260 -9.75 -3.51 9.01
C LEU A 260 -8.65 -4.51 8.66
N ASP A 261 -8.53 -4.84 7.37
CA ASP A 261 -7.43 -5.66 6.88
C ASP A 261 -6.08 -4.96 7.17
N PRO A 262 -5.19 -5.58 7.95
CA PRO A 262 -3.91 -4.97 8.34
C PRO A 262 -2.99 -4.68 7.16
N THR A 263 -3.15 -5.36 6.03
CA THR A 263 -2.32 -5.14 4.84
C THR A 263 -2.61 -3.79 4.16
N LEU A 264 -3.78 -3.19 4.40
CA LEU A 264 -4.13 -1.85 3.90
C LEU A 264 -3.29 -0.72 4.52
N LEU A 265 -2.62 -0.99 5.64
CA LEU A 265 -1.83 0.01 6.38
C LEU A 265 -0.32 -0.13 6.13
N VAL A 266 0.11 -0.98 5.19
CA VAL A 266 1.52 -1.34 5.01
C VAL A 266 1.98 -1.12 3.57
N GLY A 267 3.07 -0.39 3.40
CA GLY A 267 3.70 -0.19 2.09
C GLY A 267 3.05 0.89 1.22
N GLY A 268 2.44 1.89 1.86
CA GLY A 268 1.76 2.99 1.17
C GLY A 268 0.29 2.69 0.85
N LEU A 269 -0.33 3.52 0.01
CA LEU A 269 -1.73 3.37 -0.37
C LEU A 269 -1.88 2.35 -1.53
N GLY A 270 -2.47 1.20 -1.24
CA GLY A 270 -2.71 0.12 -2.20
C GLY A 270 -4.03 0.26 -2.96
N PRO A 271 -4.23 -0.58 -4.00
CA PRO A 271 -5.39 -0.47 -4.89
C PRO A 271 -6.74 -0.80 -4.24
N ARG A 272 -6.76 -1.54 -3.12
CA ARG A 272 -8.00 -1.90 -2.40
C ARG A 272 -8.52 -0.80 -1.47
N LEU A 273 -7.72 0.25 -1.28
CA LEU A 273 -8.02 1.28 -0.30
C LEU A 273 -9.28 2.11 -0.60
N PRO A 274 -9.63 2.45 -1.86
CA PRO A 274 -10.90 3.15 -2.15
C PRO A 274 -12.12 2.35 -1.71
N ALA A 275 -12.14 1.02 -1.89
CA ALA A 275 -13.23 0.17 -1.40
C ALA A 275 -13.30 0.15 0.13
N ALA A 276 -12.17 0.03 0.81
CA ALA A 276 -12.09 0.09 2.26
C ALA A 276 -12.56 1.46 2.82
N LEU A 277 -12.25 2.54 2.13
CA LEU A 277 -12.74 3.89 2.45
C LEU A 277 -14.27 3.98 2.32
N GLN A 278 -14.85 3.40 1.27
CA GLN A 278 -16.30 3.36 1.07
C GLN A 278 -16.99 2.61 2.22
N ASP A 279 -16.48 1.45 2.61
CA ASP A 279 -17.02 0.64 3.72
C ASP A 279 -16.95 1.37 5.06
N LEU A 280 -15.83 2.06 5.32
CA LEU A 280 -15.67 2.89 6.52
C LEU A 280 -16.65 4.06 6.53
N ALA A 281 -16.75 4.79 5.42
CA ALA A 281 -17.66 5.93 5.30
C ALA A 281 -19.13 5.49 5.47
N ALA A 282 -19.53 4.36 4.90
CA ALA A 282 -20.86 3.79 5.10
C ALA A 282 -21.11 3.40 6.56
N THR A 283 -20.08 2.92 7.27
CA THR A 283 -20.19 2.65 8.72
C THR A 283 -20.27 3.95 9.53
N PHE A 284 -19.59 5.01 9.12
CA PHE A 284 -19.60 6.30 9.81
C PHE A 284 -20.91 7.04 9.59
N TYR A 285 -21.52 6.90 8.41
CA TYR A 285 -22.73 7.59 7.97
C TYR A 285 -23.78 6.62 7.39
N PRO A 286 -24.29 5.67 8.18
CA PRO A 286 -25.11 4.56 7.67
C PRO A 286 -26.45 5.00 7.06
N ALA A 287 -26.94 6.19 7.39
CA ALA A 287 -28.16 6.76 6.81
C ALA A 287 -27.94 7.52 5.50
N SER A 288 -26.67 7.82 5.13
CA SER A 288 -26.34 8.73 4.04
C SER A 288 -25.45 8.13 2.97
N ILE A 289 -24.66 7.12 3.30
CA ILE A 289 -23.68 6.49 2.40
C ILE A 289 -23.96 4.98 2.35
N ALA A 290 -24.20 4.47 1.14
CA ALA A 290 -24.38 3.05 0.90
C ALA A 290 -23.01 2.32 0.85
N ARG A 291 -23.03 1.03 1.18
CA ARG A 291 -21.90 0.12 1.02
C ARG A 291 -21.70 -0.30 -0.43
#